data_ac5bd5d9edfcbeb42396eafcfd73f839
#
_entry.id   ac5bd5d9edfcbeb42396eafcfd73f839
#
_cell.length_a   1.000
_cell.length_b   1.000
_cell.length_c   1.000
_cell.angle_alpha   90.00
_cell.angle_beta   90.00
_cell.angle_gamma   90.00
#
_symmetry.space_group_name_H-M   'P 1'
#
loop_
_entity.id
_entity.type
_entity.pdbx_description
1 polymer ?
#
loop_
_entity_poly.entity_id
_entity_poly.type
_entity_poly.pdbx_seq_one_letter_code
_entity_poly.pdbx_strand_id
1 'polypeptide(L)'
;SLNTLRYELMHRWNLEDFEFSETYLFFWDAMEKSNTYLENVLRTLDEATDSRLFEAINESPADDGGWWQMFAALVNKYGLVPKSAYPESENSRNSDDFKQYLNSKLREFAAELRRRSAAGASEDELRALKDEYMGTVYRICAVALGEPPEKFDFFARPKDDDEDKKGEARKCKAEADADGKAESCKCGESCKCEGKSDAK
;
A
#
# COMPACT_ATOMS: atom_id res chain seq x y z
N SER A 1 7.82 0.44 2.04
CA SER A 1 7.16 1.49 2.85
C SER A 1 6.04 0.94 3.72
N LEU A 2 5.05 0.23 3.19
CA LEU A 2 4.01 -0.42 4.02
C LEU A 2 4.59 -1.37 5.06
N ASN A 3 5.59 -2.16 4.70
CA ASN A 3 6.25 -3.10 5.62
C ASN A 3 6.90 -2.39 6.82
N THR A 4 7.44 -1.19 6.65
CA THR A 4 8.00 -0.42 7.77
C THR A 4 6.90 -0.06 8.78
N LEU A 5 5.76 0.45 8.29
CA LEU A 5 4.61 0.75 9.13
C LEU A 5 4.01 -0.52 9.76
N ARG A 6 3.95 -1.62 9.00
CA ARG A 6 3.51 -2.94 9.47
C ARG A 6 4.33 -3.40 10.67
N TYR A 7 5.66 -3.40 10.54
CA TYR A 7 6.56 -3.86 11.63
C TYR A 7 6.46 -2.98 12.87
N GLU A 8 6.39 -1.65 12.70
CA GLU A 8 6.20 -0.73 13.82
C GLU A 8 4.89 -1.00 14.56
N LEU A 9 3.80 -1.22 13.84
CA LEU A 9 2.50 -1.52 14.41
C LEU A 9 2.48 -2.88 15.09
N MET A 10 3.06 -3.92 14.46
CA MET A 10 3.18 -5.25 15.05
C MET A 10 4.01 -5.23 16.34
N HIS A 11 5.11 -4.49 16.36
CA HIS A 11 5.93 -4.32 17.56
C HIS A 11 5.18 -3.58 18.67
N ARG A 12 4.51 -2.47 18.33
CA ARG A 12 3.81 -1.61 19.29
C ARG A 12 2.63 -2.32 19.97
N TRP A 13 1.93 -3.18 19.23
CA TRP A 13 0.73 -3.89 19.71
C TRP A 13 0.99 -5.36 20.00
N ASN A 14 2.23 -5.79 19.98
CA ASN A 14 2.64 -7.20 20.20
C ASN A 14 1.83 -8.19 19.35
N LEU A 15 1.71 -7.93 18.03
CA LEU A 15 0.92 -8.77 17.14
C LEU A 15 1.75 -9.93 16.59
N GLU A 16 1.11 -11.11 16.48
CA GLU A 16 1.69 -12.30 15.87
C GLU A 16 1.82 -12.13 14.36
N ASP A 17 0.76 -11.68 13.72
CA ASP A 17 0.71 -11.43 12.28
C ASP A 17 -0.22 -10.25 11.96
N PHE A 18 0.16 -9.47 10.95
CA PHE A 18 -0.63 -8.36 10.46
C PHE A 18 -0.16 -7.93 9.08
N GLU A 19 -1.09 -7.61 8.21
CA GLU A 19 -0.80 -7.00 6.91
C GLU A 19 -1.76 -5.84 6.62
N PHE A 20 -1.23 -4.77 6.04
CA PHE A 20 -2.02 -3.72 5.42
C PHE A 20 -2.45 -4.12 4.01
N SER A 21 -3.60 -3.60 3.56
CA SER A 21 -4.06 -3.75 2.19
C SER A 21 -3.23 -2.88 1.24
N GLU A 22 -2.53 -3.51 0.31
CA GLU A 22 -1.88 -2.81 -0.79
C GLU A 22 -2.90 -2.32 -1.83
N THR A 23 -3.97 -3.11 -2.06
CA THR A 23 -5.06 -2.76 -2.97
C THR A 23 -5.77 -1.48 -2.56
N TYR A 24 -5.90 -1.21 -1.26
CA TYR A 24 -6.50 0.02 -0.76
C TYR A 24 -5.70 1.26 -1.18
N LEU A 25 -4.40 1.22 -1.01
CA LEU A 25 -3.54 2.32 -1.47
C LEU A 25 -3.50 2.43 -2.99
N PHE A 26 -3.49 1.30 -3.69
CA PHE A 26 -3.53 1.28 -5.15
C PHE A 26 -4.81 1.92 -5.70
N PHE A 27 -5.97 1.68 -5.06
CA PHE A 27 -7.23 2.33 -5.42
C PHE A 27 -7.11 3.86 -5.35
N TRP A 28 -6.65 4.37 -4.22
CA TRP A 28 -6.56 5.81 -4.01
C TRP A 28 -5.41 6.46 -4.80
N ASP A 29 -4.33 5.74 -5.06
CA ASP A 29 -3.26 6.18 -5.96
C ASP A 29 -3.78 6.37 -7.39
N ALA A 30 -4.55 5.41 -7.91
CA ALA A 30 -5.18 5.52 -9.21
C ALA A 30 -6.15 6.72 -9.29
N MET A 31 -6.92 6.96 -8.23
CA MET A 31 -7.81 8.13 -8.11
C MET A 31 -7.04 9.45 -8.14
N GLU A 32 -5.99 9.59 -7.32
CA GLU A 32 -5.20 10.83 -7.23
C GLU A 32 -4.41 11.11 -8.51
N LYS A 33 -3.85 10.09 -9.13
CA LYS A 33 -3.16 10.24 -10.42
C LYS A 33 -4.11 10.66 -11.53
N SER A 34 -5.29 10.05 -11.58
CA SER A 34 -6.34 10.44 -12.53
C SER A 34 -6.79 11.89 -12.34
N ASN A 35 -6.98 12.31 -11.08
CA ASN A 35 -7.32 13.69 -10.76
C ASN A 35 -6.20 14.65 -11.18
N THR A 36 -4.95 14.32 -10.88
CA THR A 36 -3.78 15.13 -11.25
C THR A 36 -3.64 15.23 -12.77
N TYR A 37 -3.87 14.13 -13.50
CA TYR A 37 -3.85 14.14 -14.95
C TYR A 37 -4.91 15.10 -15.52
N LEU A 38 -6.16 15.01 -15.06
CA LEU A 38 -7.25 15.87 -15.54
C LEU A 38 -7.03 17.34 -15.16
N GLU A 39 -6.45 17.63 -13.99
CA GLU A 39 -6.02 18.99 -13.62
C GLU A 39 -4.93 19.52 -14.55
N ASN A 40 -3.97 18.69 -14.91
CA ASN A 40 -2.93 19.07 -15.86
C ASN A 40 -3.50 19.30 -17.27
N VAL A 41 -4.49 18.53 -17.69
CA VAL A 41 -5.22 18.78 -18.94
C VAL A 41 -5.91 20.14 -18.91
N LEU A 42 -6.62 20.48 -17.81
CA LEU A 42 -7.27 21.79 -17.67
C LEU A 42 -6.28 22.95 -17.70
N ARG A 43 -5.09 22.77 -17.10
CA ARG A 43 -4.02 23.80 -17.10
C ARG A 43 -3.33 23.96 -18.44
N THR A 44 -3.47 23.01 -19.35
CA THR A 44 -2.80 22.98 -20.66
C THR A 44 -3.80 23.06 -21.83
N LEU A 45 -5.00 23.60 -21.60
CA LEU A 45 -6.01 23.73 -22.66
C LEU A 45 -5.55 24.61 -23.82
N ASP A 46 -4.72 25.63 -23.55
CA ASP A 46 -4.18 26.55 -24.54
C ASP A 46 -2.98 25.97 -25.31
N GLU A 47 -2.42 24.85 -24.84
CA GLU A 47 -1.31 24.18 -25.50
C GLU A 47 -1.78 23.41 -26.75
N ALA A 48 -0.95 23.38 -27.80
CA ALA A 48 -1.23 22.56 -28.98
C ALA A 48 -1.17 21.06 -28.60
N THR A 49 -1.95 20.23 -29.30
CA THR A 49 -2.00 18.78 -29.03
C THR A 49 -0.69 18.05 -29.34
N ASP A 50 0.16 18.65 -30.17
CA ASP A 50 1.50 18.18 -30.54
C ASP A 50 2.60 18.92 -29.73
N SER A 51 2.24 19.71 -28.74
CA SER A 51 3.24 20.34 -27.87
C SER A 51 3.92 19.28 -27.00
N ARG A 52 5.24 19.42 -26.83
CA ARG A 52 6.05 18.52 -25.97
C ARG A 52 5.48 18.38 -24.57
N LEU A 53 4.90 19.47 -24.03
CA LEU A 53 4.29 19.46 -22.69
C LEU A 53 3.06 18.57 -22.65
N PHE A 54 2.14 18.73 -23.61
CA PHE A 54 0.92 17.93 -23.65
C PHE A 54 1.22 16.46 -23.98
N GLU A 55 2.15 16.19 -24.88
CA GLU A 55 2.61 14.83 -25.17
C GLU A 55 3.13 14.13 -23.91
N ALA A 56 3.98 14.80 -23.13
CA ALA A 56 4.52 14.25 -21.87
C ALA A 56 3.44 13.98 -20.83
N ILE A 57 2.43 14.87 -20.70
CA ILE A 57 1.30 14.64 -19.80
C ILE A 57 0.45 13.45 -20.27
N ASN A 58 0.27 13.30 -21.58
CA ASN A 58 -0.63 12.31 -22.17
C ASN A 58 0.02 10.93 -22.40
N GLU A 59 1.33 10.82 -22.25
CA GLU A 59 2.06 9.55 -22.41
C GLU A 59 1.60 8.49 -21.42
N SER A 60 1.54 8.86 -20.15
CA SER A 60 1.16 7.97 -19.06
C SER A 60 0.24 8.66 -18.05
N PRO A 61 -1.09 8.75 -18.30
CA PRO A 61 -2.02 9.49 -17.44
C PRO A 61 -2.07 9.03 -15.99
N ALA A 62 -2.06 7.70 -15.75
CA ALA A 62 -2.07 7.10 -14.43
C ALA A 62 -0.95 6.05 -14.34
N ASP A 63 0.30 6.51 -14.39
CA ASP A 63 1.49 5.67 -14.43
C ASP A 63 1.75 4.95 -13.09
N ASP A 64 2.48 3.84 -13.17
CA ASP A 64 2.96 3.12 -12.00
C ASP A 64 4.15 3.85 -11.35
N GLY A 65 4.35 3.53 -10.08
CA GLY A 65 5.42 4.10 -9.31
C GLY A 65 5.00 5.37 -8.56
N GLY A 66 5.93 5.90 -7.81
CA GLY A 66 5.69 7.08 -6.99
C GLY A 66 6.86 7.37 -6.05
N TRP A 67 6.81 8.53 -5.43
CA TRP A 67 7.78 9.01 -4.47
C TRP A 67 7.29 8.78 -3.05
N TRP A 68 8.19 8.75 -2.10
CA TRP A 68 7.84 8.61 -0.68
C TRP A 68 6.78 9.63 -0.23
N GLN A 69 6.87 10.86 -0.71
CA GLN A 69 5.92 11.93 -0.38
C GLN A 69 4.50 11.62 -0.89
N MET A 70 4.36 11.00 -2.07
CA MET A 70 3.04 10.59 -2.59
C MET A 70 2.43 9.51 -1.71
N PHE A 71 3.21 8.49 -1.34
CA PHE A 71 2.78 7.48 -0.39
C PHE A 71 2.35 8.09 0.95
N ALA A 72 3.16 8.98 1.52
CA ALA A 72 2.84 9.65 2.78
C ALA A 72 1.56 10.51 2.67
N ALA A 73 1.36 11.19 1.54
CA ALA A 73 0.15 11.97 1.28
C ALA A 73 -1.10 11.09 1.19
N LEU A 74 -1.01 9.93 0.52
CA LEU A 74 -2.11 8.96 0.45
C LEU A 74 -2.48 8.44 1.85
N VAL A 75 -1.48 8.02 2.64
CA VAL A 75 -1.69 7.53 4.00
C VAL A 75 -2.31 8.61 4.91
N ASN A 76 -1.84 9.86 4.80
CA ASN A 76 -2.37 10.97 5.59
C ASN A 76 -3.81 11.36 5.18
N LYS A 77 -4.15 11.23 3.89
CA LYS A 77 -5.48 11.62 3.37
C LYS A 77 -6.52 10.53 3.56
N TYR A 78 -6.17 9.28 3.28
CA TYR A 78 -7.11 8.15 3.22
C TYR A 78 -6.91 7.14 4.36
N GLY A 79 -5.81 7.21 5.07
CA GLY A 79 -5.48 6.23 6.09
C GLY A 79 -4.96 4.91 5.52
N LEU A 80 -5.03 3.88 6.35
CA LEU A 80 -4.67 2.50 6.02
C LEU A 80 -5.74 1.55 6.52
N VAL A 81 -5.98 0.48 5.80
CA VAL A 81 -6.88 -0.59 6.21
C VAL A 81 -6.14 -1.92 6.28
N PRO A 82 -6.57 -2.86 7.15
CA PRO A 82 -6.02 -4.22 7.18
C PRO A 82 -6.35 -4.97 5.88
N LYS A 83 -5.47 -5.86 5.46
CA LYS A 83 -5.68 -6.72 4.30
C LYS A 83 -6.95 -7.58 4.43
N SER A 84 -7.32 -7.96 5.65
CA SER A 84 -8.56 -8.69 5.92
C SER A 84 -9.83 -7.90 5.62
N ALA A 85 -9.79 -6.57 5.73
CA ALA A 85 -10.92 -5.69 5.44
C ALA A 85 -11.02 -5.31 3.95
N TYR A 86 -9.89 -5.28 3.26
CA TYR A 86 -9.85 -4.99 1.81
C TYR A 86 -8.78 -5.88 1.16
N PRO A 87 -9.14 -7.12 0.79
CA PRO A 87 -8.22 -8.09 0.23
C PRO A 87 -7.78 -7.75 -1.19
N GLU A 88 -6.76 -8.42 -1.67
CA GLU A 88 -6.32 -8.30 -3.06
C GLU A 88 -7.37 -8.87 -4.02
N SER A 89 -7.57 -8.14 -5.13
CA SER A 89 -8.35 -8.59 -6.29
C SER A 89 -7.42 -9.18 -7.36
N GLU A 90 -7.98 -9.81 -8.39
CA GLU A 90 -7.19 -10.27 -9.53
C GLU A 90 -6.54 -9.08 -10.25
N ASN A 91 -7.26 -7.97 -10.41
CA ASN A 91 -6.73 -6.77 -11.05
C ASN A 91 -5.70 -6.01 -10.19
N SER A 92 -5.62 -6.25 -8.88
CA SER A 92 -4.53 -5.68 -8.06
C SER A 92 -3.24 -6.48 -8.20
N ARG A 93 -3.32 -7.77 -8.55
CA ARG A 93 -2.17 -8.65 -8.80
C ARG A 93 -1.64 -8.52 -10.22
N ASN A 94 -2.55 -8.37 -11.18
CA ASN A 94 -2.24 -8.15 -12.61
C ASN A 94 -3.02 -6.94 -13.11
N SER A 95 -2.42 -5.77 -13.02
CA SER A 95 -3.10 -4.49 -13.24
C SER A 95 -3.03 -3.98 -14.68
N ASP A 96 -2.41 -4.70 -15.61
CA ASP A 96 -2.14 -4.21 -16.96
C ASP A 96 -3.43 -3.85 -17.72
N ASP A 97 -4.41 -4.76 -17.75
CA ASP A 97 -5.68 -4.53 -18.44
C ASP A 97 -6.47 -3.38 -17.80
N PHE A 98 -6.52 -3.35 -16.46
CA PHE A 98 -7.15 -2.27 -15.72
C PHE A 98 -6.52 -0.92 -16.05
N LYS A 99 -5.20 -0.82 -16.01
CA LYS A 99 -4.46 0.42 -16.31
C LYS A 99 -4.62 0.84 -17.75
N GLN A 100 -4.55 -0.10 -18.68
CA GLN A 100 -4.77 0.19 -20.10
C GLN A 100 -6.15 0.80 -20.33
N TYR A 101 -7.18 0.20 -19.72
CA TYR A 101 -8.55 0.72 -19.81
C TYR A 101 -8.68 2.10 -19.16
N LEU A 102 -8.17 2.28 -17.95
CA LEU A 102 -8.19 3.55 -17.21
C LEU A 102 -7.49 4.66 -18.02
N ASN A 103 -6.28 4.41 -18.51
CA ASN A 103 -5.51 5.36 -19.30
C ASN A 103 -6.21 5.73 -20.62
N SER A 104 -6.86 4.75 -21.27
CA SER A 104 -7.66 4.99 -22.48
C SER A 104 -8.84 5.91 -22.17
N LYS A 105 -9.54 5.68 -21.06
CA LYS A 105 -10.67 6.51 -20.61
C LYS A 105 -10.23 7.92 -20.23
N LEU A 106 -9.10 8.05 -19.55
CA LEU A 106 -8.55 9.36 -19.18
C LEU A 106 -8.20 10.20 -20.42
N ARG A 107 -7.63 9.58 -21.47
CA ARG A 107 -7.35 10.26 -22.75
C ARG A 107 -8.65 10.67 -23.46
N GLU A 108 -9.69 9.86 -23.43
CA GLU A 108 -11.02 10.21 -23.95
C GLU A 108 -11.57 11.45 -23.21
N PHE A 109 -11.47 11.50 -21.88
CA PHE A 109 -11.89 12.63 -21.08
C PHE A 109 -11.08 13.90 -21.39
N ALA A 110 -9.77 13.77 -21.57
CA ALA A 110 -8.90 14.88 -21.98
C ALA A 110 -9.31 15.44 -23.35
N ALA A 111 -9.60 14.58 -24.31
CA ALA A 111 -10.05 15.01 -25.63
C ALA A 111 -11.39 15.75 -25.55
N GLU A 112 -12.33 15.28 -24.74
CA GLU A 112 -13.62 15.93 -24.57
C GLU A 112 -13.51 17.29 -23.84
N LEU A 113 -12.68 17.38 -22.77
CA LEU A 113 -12.41 18.66 -22.09
C LEU A 113 -11.84 19.70 -23.06
N ARG A 114 -10.85 19.31 -23.88
CA ARG A 114 -10.27 20.20 -24.89
C ARG A 114 -11.30 20.60 -25.95
N ARG A 115 -12.12 19.65 -26.41
CA ARG A 115 -13.19 19.94 -27.38
C ARG A 115 -14.22 20.93 -26.83
N ARG A 116 -14.61 20.77 -25.55
CA ARG A 116 -15.55 21.69 -24.88
C ARG A 116 -14.96 23.09 -24.67
N SER A 117 -13.69 23.15 -24.27
CA SER A 117 -12.95 24.40 -24.15
C SER A 117 -12.89 25.15 -25.49
N ALA A 118 -12.53 24.45 -26.58
CA ALA A 118 -12.50 25.03 -27.92
C ALA A 118 -13.89 25.49 -28.42
N ALA A 119 -14.97 24.91 -27.89
CA ALA A 119 -16.35 25.34 -28.15
C ALA A 119 -16.80 26.50 -27.28
N GLY A 120 -15.95 27.05 -26.39
CA GLY A 120 -16.21 28.20 -25.55
C GLY A 120 -16.84 27.88 -24.19
N ALA A 121 -16.73 26.65 -23.71
CA ALA A 121 -17.17 26.31 -22.36
C ALA A 121 -16.39 27.10 -21.31
N SER A 122 -17.07 27.53 -20.24
CA SER A 122 -16.47 28.25 -19.13
C SER A 122 -15.61 27.32 -18.26
N GLU A 123 -14.73 27.90 -17.44
CA GLU A 123 -13.92 27.12 -16.48
C GLU A 123 -14.78 26.32 -15.51
N ASP A 124 -15.89 26.93 -15.03
CA ASP A 124 -16.80 26.25 -14.10
C ASP A 124 -17.49 25.03 -14.75
N GLU A 125 -17.88 25.13 -16.02
CA GLU A 125 -18.47 24.01 -16.78
C GLU A 125 -17.43 22.89 -16.99
N LEU A 126 -16.18 23.23 -17.29
CA LEU A 126 -15.10 22.26 -17.46
C LEU A 126 -14.74 21.57 -16.14
N ARG A 127 -14.76 22.30 -15.02
CA ARG A 127 -14.54 21.71 -13.69
C ARG A 127 -15.68 20.77 -13.28
N ALA A 128 -16.93 21.16 -13.52
CA ALA A 128 -18.08 20.29 -13.28
C ALA A 128 -18.00 19.01 -14.11
N LEU A 129 -17.60 19.10 -15.37
CA LEU A 129 -17.40 17.94 -16.24
C LEU A 129 -16.25 17.04 -15.74
N LYS A 130 -15.15 17.64 -15.26
CA LYS A 130 -14.07 16.89 -14.63
C LYS A 130 -14.58 16.10 -13.41
N ASP A 131 -15.42 16.68 -12.57
CA ASP A 131 -15.98 16.02 -11.40
C ASP A 131 -16.85 14.81 -11.80
N GLU A 132 -17.65 14.93 -12.88
CA GLU A 132 -18.38 13.80 -13.46
C GLU A 132 -17.43 12.67 -13.93
N TYR A 133 -16.31 13.05 -14.56
CA TYR A 133 -15.30 12.10 -14.99
C TYR A 133 -14.61 11.41 -13.82
N MET A 134 -14.33 12.13 -12.74
CA MET A 134 -13.79 11.53 -11.52
C MET A 134 -14.78 10.53 -10.88
N GLY A 135 -16.10 10.80 -10.95
CA GLY A 135 -17.11 9.81 -10.57
C GLY A 135 -17.10 8.56 -11.46
N THR A 136 -16.75 8.71 -12.74
CA THR A 136 -16.57 7.56 -13.65
C THR A 136 -15.29 6.80 -13.35
N VAL A 137 -14.18 7.49 -13.07
CA VAL A 137 -12.91 6.89 -12.63
C VAL A 137 -13.13 6.06 -11.36
N TYR A 138 -13.85 6.61 -10.37
CA TYR A 138 -14.20 5.87 -9.15
C TYR A 138 -14.93 4.56 -9.46
N ARG A 139 -15.93 4.59 -10.34
CA ARG A 139 -16.65 3.36 -10.74
C ARG A 139 -15.75 2.35 -11.43
N ILE A 140 -14.83 2.80 -12.28
CA ILE A 140 -13.84 1.91 -12.94
C ILE A 140 -12.96 1.24 -11.88
N CYS A 141 -12.43 2.02 -10.93
CA CYS A 141 -11.63 1.50 -9.83
C CYS A 141 -12.43 0.53 -8.94
N ALA A 142 -13.68 0.87 -8.58
CA ALA A 142 -14.54 0.03 -7.76
C ALA A 142 -14.89 -1.30 -8.44
N VAL A 143 -15.11 -1.31 -9.75
CA VAL A 143 -15.36 -2.55 -10.52
C VAL A 143 -14.10 -3.42 -10.59
N ALA A 144 -12.93 -2.81 -10.77
CA ALA A 144 -11.69 -3.55 -10.95
C ALA A 144 -11.07 -4.04 -9.63
N LEU A 145 -11.09 -3.20 -8.58
CA LEU A 145 -10.37 -3.41 -7.33
C LEU A 145 -11.28 -3.73 -6.14
N GLY A 146 -12.60 -3.52 -6.29
CA GLY A 146 -13.57 -3.52 -5.21
C GLY A 146 -13.82 -2.12 -4.66
N GLU A 147 -14.88 -1.95 -3.90
CA GLU A 147 -15.22 -0.67 -3.26
C GLU A 147 -14.51 -0.57 -1.91
N PRO A 148 -13.74 0.51 -1.65
CA PRO A 148 -13.06 0.69 -0.37
C PRO A 148 -14.05 0.75 0.79
N PRO A 149 -13.81 0.04 1.92
CA PRO A 149 -14.71 0.03 3.05
C PRO A 149 -14.65 1.37 3.80
N GLU A 150 -15.81 1.95 4.11
CA GLU A 150 -15.90 3.12 5.00
C GLU A 150 -15.69 2.74 6.48
N LYS A 151 -16.07 1.52 6.84
CA LYS A 151 -15.96 0.97 8.20
C LYS A 151 -15.57 -0.50 8.10
N PHE A 152 -14.77 -0.94 9.04
CA PHE A 152 -14.38 -2.35 9.14
C PHE A 152 -14.15 -2.75 10.59
N ASP A 153 -14.35 -4.02 10.88
CA ASP A 153 -13.95 -4.61 12.15
C ASP A 153 -12.48 -5.03 12.06
N PHE A 154 -11.71 -4.67 13.08
CA PHE A 154 -10.31 -5.04 13.17
C PHE A 154 -10.09 -6.04 14.29
N PHE A 155 -9.61 -7.22 13.89
CA PHE A 155 -9.20 -8.27 14.81
C PHE A 155 -7.73 -8.58 14.57
N ALA A 156 -6.92 -8.46 15.60
CA ALA A 156 -5.52 -8.81 15.56
C ALA A 156 -5.22 -9.83 16.65
N ARG A 157 -4.35 -10.81 16.34
CA ARG A 157 -3.92 -11.81 17.29
C ARG A 157 -2.64 -11.35 17.99
N PRO A 158 -2.63 -11.20 19.33
CA PRO A 158 -1.40 -10.90 20.05
C PRO A 158 -0.48 -12.13 20.00
N LYS A 159 0.83 -11.89 20.08
CA LYS A 159 1.80 -12.96 20.30
C LYS A 159 1.58 -13.59 21.68
N ASP A 160 1.63 -14.90 21.75
CA ASP A 160 1.63 -15.60 23.03
C ASP A 160 3.00 -15.38 23.72
N ASP A 161 2.96 -14.85 24.95
CA ASP A 161 4.16 -14.57 25.78
C ASP A 161 5.02 -15.82 26.04
N ASP A 162 4.50 -17.03 25.82
CA ASP A 162 5.21 -18.29 25.98
C ASP A 162 6.17 -18.64 24.81
N GLU A 163 6.02 -18.05 23.63
CA GLU A 163 6.96 -18.27 22.53
C GLU A 163 8.27 -17.49 22.69
N ASP A 164 8.21 -16.28 23.26
CA ASP A 164 9.42 -15.50 23.55
C ASP A 164 10.31 -16.15 24.60
N LYS A 165 9.72 -16.88 25.57
CA LYS A 165 10.46 -17.66 26.58
C LYS A 165 11.14 -18.91 26.00
N LYS A 166 10.61 -19.50 24.92
CA LYS A 166 11.26 -20.61 24.20
C LYS A 166 12.43 -20.16 23.35
N GLY A 167 12.43 -18.91 22.87
CA GLY A 167 13.54 -18.34 22.11
C GLY A 167 14.78 -18.07 22.94
N GLU A 168 14.61 -17.63 24.19
CA GLU A 168 15.73 -17.40 25.13
C GLU A 168 16.32 -18.71 25.69
N ALA A 169 15.50 -19.74 25.89
CA ALA A 169 15.95 -21.04 26.37
C ALA A 169 16.86 -21.80 25.37
N ARG A 170 16.87 -21.40 24.08
CA ARG A 170 17.73 -22.03 23.04
C ARG A 170 19.11 -21.40 22.91
N LYS A 171 19.42 -20.32 23.60
CA LYS A 171 20.73 -19.63 23.53
C LYS A 171 21.76 -20.08 24.55
N CYS A 172 21.44 -20.95 25.47
CA CYS A 172 22.43 -21.56 26.38
C CYS A 172 23.08 -22.77 25.69
N LYS A 173 23.96 -22.52 24.72
CA LYS A 173 25.00 -23.52 24.37
C LYS A 173 26.12 -23.32 25.38
N ALA A 174 26.32 -24.30 26.25
CA ALA A 174 27.53 -24.40 27.06
C ALA A 174 28.70 -24.58 26.11
N GLU A 175 29.61 -23.61 26.06
CA GLU A 175 30.95 -23.84 25.51
C GLU A 175 31.74 -24.64 26.56
N ALA A 176 32.08 -25.87 26.23
CA ALA A 176 33.01 -26.68 27.01
C ALA A 176 34.40 -26.26 26.58
N ASP A 177 35.23 -25.88 27.53
CA ASP A 177 36.65 -25.68 27.33
C ASP A 177 37.36 -27.00 27.06
N ALA A 178 38.59 -26.91 26.57
CA ALA A 178 39.40 -28.05 26.07
C ALA A 178 39.66 -29.16 27.09
N ASP A 179 39.28 -28.98 28.36
CA ASP A 179 39.49 -29.89 29.48
C ASP A 179 38.23 -30.60 30.02
N GLY A 180 37.07 -30.41 29.36
CA GLY A 180 35.87 -31.22 29.63
C GLY A 180 35.21 -30.96 31.00
N LYS A 181 35.48 -29.84 31.67
CA LYS A 181 34.78 -29.42 32.89
C LYS A 181 33.74 -28.34 32.57
N ALA A 182 32.47 -28.67 32.82
CA ALA A 182 31.38 -27.74 32.72
C ALA A 182 31.45 -26.71 33.88
N GLU A 183 31.80 -25.47 33.57
CA GLU A 183 31.62 -24.36 34.51
C GLU A 183 30.13 -24.01 34.67
N SER A 184 29.76 -23.65 35.90
CA SER A 184 28.37 -23.36 36.29
C SER A 184 27.74 -22.28 35.43
N CYS A 185 26.58 -22.62 34.83
CA CYS A 185 25.76 -21.70 34.08
C CYS A 185 25.31 -20.50 34.98
N LYS A 186 25.63 -19.29 34.58
CA LYS A 186 25.23 -18.06 35.26
C LYS A 186 23.80 -17.61 34.92
N CYS A 187 22.92 -18.52 34.57
CA CYS A 187 21.50 -18.24 34.38
C CYS A 187 20.78 -18.43 35.70
N GLY A 188 19.93 -17.45 36.09
CA GLY A 188 19.16 -17.50 37.34
C GLY A 188 18.24 -18.71 37.46
N GLU A 189 17.61 -18.86 38.61
CA GLU A 189 16.91 -20.04 39.19
C GLU A 189 15.87 -20.82 38.33
N SER A 190 15.72 -20.54 37.04
CA SER A 190 14.75 -21.24 36.16
C SER A 190 15.35 -22.12 35.05
N CYS A 191 16.67 -22.38 35.05
CA CYS A 191 17.31 -23.19 34.03
C CYS A 191 17.37 -24.68 34.47
N LYS A 192 16.51 -25.53 33.91
CA LYS A 192 16.62 -26.99 34.06
C LYS A 192 17.66 -27.52 33.11
N CYS A 193 18.91 -27.60 33.53
CA CYS A 193 19.93 -28.37 32.86
C CYS A 193 19.76 -29.85 33.24
N GLU A 194 19.25 -30.68 32.32
CA GLU A 194 19.29 -32.15 32.48
C GLU A 194 20.72 -32.60 32.36
N GLY A 195 21.36 -32.85 33.50
CA GLY A 195 22.64 -33.55 33.58
C GLY A 195 22.42 -35.04 33.27
N LYS A 196 22.96 -35.53 32.17
CA LYS A 196 23.16 -36.97 32.01
C LYS A 196 24.20 -37.45 33.03
N SER A 197 23.72 -38.11 34.05
CA SER A 197 24.58 -38.92 34.91
C SER A 197 24.83 -40.26 34.21
N ASP A 198 26.01 -40.44 33.65
CA ASP A 198 26.51 -41.76 33.31
C ASP A 198 26.97 -42.41 34.62
N ALA A 199 26.22 -43.43 35.04
CA ALA A 199 26.65 -44.36 36.06
C ALA A 199 26.71 -45.77 35.49
N LYS A 200 27.94 -46.28 35.43
CA LYS A 200 28.38 -47.69 35.37
C LYS A 200 27.77 -48.57 34.29
#